data_95c0052a22d244d2a808ca25806ede1c
#
_entry.id   95c0052a22d244d2a808ca25806ede1c
#
_cell.length_a   1.000
_cell.length_b   1.000
_cell.length_c   1.000
_cell.angle_alpha   90.00
_cell.angle_beta   90.00
_cell.angle_gamma   90.00
#
_symmetry.space_group_name_H-M   'P 1'
#
loop_
_entity.id
_entity.type
_entity.pdbx_description
1 polymer ?
#
loop_
_entity_poly.entity_id
_entity_poly.type
_entity_poly.pdbx_seq_one_letter_code
_entity_poly.pdbx_strand_id
1 'polypeptide(L)'
;MPDKYGTHADYMKWVKNDAELRQNTIEDTLRKAFSRFLEKREVEVIVFSNMTAFDLANAIVNYPLILKSLLAACNIAARAIERDLSIKNLNTYGVKLHQDQAKVIAGYVKPFLPSYVEIPTLSRIDKITFIDKEIRKRKGQWEKKILESLNRFSSLSFHKRWFETKGEKFELDAANPRIGVIIVGIDVKRIEARRDIHKRCDEIVNKAAKQKSAFPGSKFGAVVYYPFIEEHINIQNRLRSEDVEGVVFASEMNESIDSAVRMLLSTLGISKK
;
A
#
# COMPACT_ATOMS: atom_id res chain seq x y z
N MET A 1 -2.92 14.11 -15.27
CA MET A 1 -1.54 14.62 -15.26
C MET A 1 -0.65 13.53 -15.85
N PRO A 2 0.28 13.84 -16.77
CA PRO A 2 1.26 12.86 -17.23
C PRO A 2 2.01 12.30 -16.02
N ASP A 3 2.35 11.01 -16.07
CA ASP A 3 3.06 10.34 -14.97
C ASP A 3 4.46 10.96 -14.89
N LYS A 4 4.71 11.76 -13.86
CA LYS A 4 5.94 12.53 -13.64
C LYS A 4 7.22 11.66 -13.68
N TYR A 5 7.06 10.35 -13.50
CA TYR A 5 8.18 9.42 -13.28
C TYR A 5 8.38 8.40 -14.41
N GLY A 6 7.60 8.45 -15.50
CA GLY A 6 7.75 7.51 -16.62
C GLY A 6 7.46 6.04 -16.23
N THR A 7 8.39 5.14 -16.55
CA THR A 7 8.25 3.70 -16.29
C THR A 7 8.34 3.34 -14.80
N HIS A 8 7.95 2.10 -14.46
CA HIS A 8 8.15 1.57 -13.09
C HIS A 8 9.63 1.60 -12.68
N ALA A 9 10.55 1.29 -13.60
CA ALA A 9 11.98 1.31 -13.33
C ALA A 9 12.48 2.73 -13.00
N ASP A 10 12.02 3.75 -13.74
CA ASP A 10 12.36 5.15 -13.48
C ASP A 10 11.83 5.61 -12.13
N TYR A 11 10.58 5.24 -11.81
CA TYR A 11 10.01 5.51 -10.50
C TYR A 11 10.81 4.85 -9.37
N MET A 12 11.18 3.59 -9.51
CA MET A 12 11.98 2.89 -8.50
C MET A 12 13.37 3.48 -8.33
N LYS A 13 13.98 3.97 -9.42
CA LYS A 13 15.25 4.69 -9.36
C LYS A 13 15.09 6.00 -8.58
N TRP A 14 14.03 6.75 -8.85
CA TRP A 14 13.72 7.97 -8.11
C TRP A 14 13.49 7.67 -6.63
N VAL A 15 12.63 6.67 -6.29
CA VAL A 15 12.35 6.28 -4.90
C VAL A 15 13.62 5.90 -4.15
N LYS A 16 14.54 5.16 -4.78
CA LYS A 16 15.82 4.79 -4.16
C LYS A 16 16.69 6.01 -3.86
N ASN A 17 16.81 6.92 -4.82
CA ASN A 17 17.58 8.15 -4.64
C ASN A 17 16.99 9.04 -3.53
N ASP A 18 15.66 9.21 -3.51
CA ASP A 18 14.98 9.99 -2.48
C ASP A 18 15.13 9.33 -1.10
N ALA A 19 15.10 8.00 -1.04
CA ALA A 19 15.32 7.22 0.18
C ALA A 19 16.76 7.36 0.73
N GLU A 20 17.77 7.47 -0.16
CA GLU A 20 19.17 7.75 0.26
C GLU A 20 19.29 9.15 0.87
N LEU A 21 18.75 10.17 0.20
CA LEU A 21 18.74 11.54 0.72
C LEU A 21 18.03 11.61 2.08
N ARG A 22 16.88 10.93 2.16
CA ARG A 22 16.12 10.83 3.40
C ARG A 22 16.92 10.14 4.50
N GLN A 23 17.65 9.07 4.21
CA GLN A 23 18.47 8.36 5.20
C GLN A 23 19.46 9.31 5.88
N ASN A 24 20.20 10.11 5.10
CA ASN A 24 21.13 11.09 5.63
C ASN A 24 20.42 12.14 6.53
N THR A 25 19.28 12.64 6.06
CA THR A 25 18.46 13.61 6.83
C THR A 25 17.98 12.99 8.15
N ILE A 26 17.58 11.74 8.16
CA ILE A 26 17.13 11.04 9.38
C ILE A 26 18.29 10.84 10.35
N GLU A 27 19.49 10.47 9.88
CA GLU A 27 20.65 10.34 10.76
C GLU A 27 21.00 11.64 11.48
N ASP A 28 21.04 12.75 10.75
CA ASP A 28 21.29 14.07 11.33
C ASP A 28 20.17 14.49 12.30
N THR A 29 18.94 14.17 11.95
CA THR A 29 17.79 14.46 12.82
C THR A 29 17.83 13.64 14.10
N LEU A 30 18.17 12.35 14.02
CA LEU A 30 18.34 11.48 15.18
C LEU A 30 19.46 11.98 16.13
N ARG A 31 20.60 12.40 15.58
CA ARG A 31 21.70 13.01 16.36
C ARG A 31 21.23 14.25 17.12
N LYS A 32 20.49 15.14 16.47
CA LYS A 32 19.96 16.35 17.09
C LYS A 32 18.89 16.03 18.15
N ALA A 33 17.95 15.15 17.80
CA ALA A 33 16.84 14.79 18.67
C ALA A 33 17.27 14.12 19.98
N PHE A 34 18.32 13.31 19.90
CA PHE A 34 18.80 12.50 21.01
C PHE A 34 20.20 12.89 21.51
N SER A 35 20.64 14.10 21.27
CA SER A 35 22.02 14.56 21.58
C SER A 35 22.45 14.29 23.03
N ARG A 36 21.54 14.31 24.00
CA ARG A 36 21.80 14.01 25.42
C ARG A 36 21.90 12.53 25.74
N PHE A 37 21.49 11.68 24.83
CA PHE A 37 21.37 10.22 25.00
C PHE A 37 22.25 9.45 24.01
N LEU A 38 23.23 10.14 23.40
CA LEU A 38 24.20 9.53 22.49
C LEU A 38 25.39 8.97 23.28
N GLU A 39 25.77 7.78 22.91
CA GLU A 39 27.04 7.19 23.31
C GLU A 39 27.84 6.81 22.09
N LYS A 40 29.14 7.03 22.14
CA LYS A 40 30.09 6.61 21.10
C LYS A 40 30.60 5.21 21.46
N ARG A 41 30.22 4.23 20.68
CA ARG A 41 30.75 2.86 20.69
C ARG A 41 31.55 2.63 19.42
N GLU A 42 31.50 1.46 18.79
CA GLU A 42 32.02 1.26 17.44
C GLU A 42 31.31 2.17 16.44
N VAL A 43 30.01 2.36 16.64
CA VAL A 43 29.14 3.36 15.98
C VAL A 43 28.40 4.19 17.04
N GLU A 44 27.85 5.34 16.63
CA GLU A 44 26.99 6.13 17.53
C GLU A 44 25.68 5.39 17.82
N VAL A 45 25.36 5.27 19.10
CA VAL A 45 24.14 4.66 19.58
C VAL A 45 23.28 5.65 20.37
N ILE A 46 21.97 5.47 20.29
CA ILE A 46 21.00 6.17 21.15
C ILE A 46 20.67 5.24 22.30
N VAL A 47 20.89 5.68 23.54
CA VAL A 47 20.62 4.91 24.76
C VAL A 47 19.22 5.23 25.27
N PHE A 48 18.25 4.44 24.88
CA PHE A 48 16.86 4.63 25.27
C PHE A 48 16.59 4.26 26.74
N SER A 49 17.39 3.37 27.35
CA SER A 49 17.22 3.01 28.77
C SER A 49 17.31 4.22 29.72
N ASN A 50 18.14 5.20 29.37
CA ASN A 50 18.36 6.41 30.17
C ASN A 50 17.33 7.53 29.89
N MET A 51 16.39 7.29 28.98
CA MET A 51 15.42 8.26 28.51
C MET A 51 14.06 8.05 29.18
N THR A 52 13.43 9.12 29.63
CA THR A 52 12.04 9.08 30.10
C THR A 52 11.05 9.16 28.93
N ALA A 53 9.78 8.82 29.15
CA ALA A 53 8.73 9.05 28.16
C ALA A 53 8.54 10.54 27.83
N PHE A 54 8.83 11.42 28.78
CA PHE A 54 8.79 12.87 28.58
C PHE A 54 9.90 13.35 27.64
N ASP A 55 11.12 12.83 27.80
CA ASP A 55 12.24 13.14 26.90
C ASP A 55 11.92 12.67 25.48
N LEU A 56 11.37 11.47 25.33
CA LEU A 56 10.94 10.93 24.04
C LEU A 56 9.83 11.78 23.40
N ALA A 57 8.85 12.23 24.19
CA ALA A 57 7.79 13.11 23.70
C ALA A 57 8.36 14.44 23.18
N ASN A 58 9.28 15.05 23.92
CA ASN A 58 9.95 16.29 23.51
C ASN A 58 10.75 16.07 22.20
N ALA A 59 11.47 14.96 22.09
CA ALA A 59 12.19 14.61 20.87
C ALA A 59 11.24 14.49 19.67
N ILE A 60 10.09 13.83 19.81
CA ILE A 60 9.08 13.66 18.77
C ILE A 60 8.46 14.99 18.36
N VAL A 61 8.15 15.89 19.30
CA VAL A 61 7.56 17.21 19.01
C VAL A 61 8.53 18.11 18.25
N ASN A 62 9.79 18.14 18.71
CA ASN A 62 10.79 19.02 18.11
C ASN A 62 11.36 18.46 16.79
N TYR A 63 11.35 17.15 16.63
CA TYR A 63 11.90 16.44 15.48
C TYR A 63 10.91 15.37 14.96
N PRO A 64 9.76 15.75 14.40
CA PRO A 64 8.69 14.82 14.04
C PRO A 64 9.10 13.77 12.99
N LEU A 65 10.17 13.99 12.23
CA LEU A 65 10.69 13.05 11.26
C LEU A 65 11.14 11.71 11.88
N ILE A 66 11.57 11.71 13.16
CA ILE A 66 12.07 10.49 13.83
C ILE A 66 10.96 9.50 14.19
N LEU A 67 9.69 9.96 14.25
CA LEU A 67 8.58 9.13 14.73
C LEU A 67 8.45 7.84 13.92
N LYS A 68 8.57 7.92 12.59
CA LYS A 68 8.44 6.74 11.73
C LYS A 68 9.54 5.71 11.99
N SER A 69 10.77 6.16 12.17
CA SER A 69 11.91 5.29 12.47
C SER A 69 11.73 4.55 13.80
N LEU A 70 11.26 5.27 14.83
CA LEU A 70 10.99 4.70 16.16
C LEU A 70 9.88 3.65 16.11
N LEU A 71 8.76 3.97 15.49
CA LEU A 71 7.64 3.03 15.34
C LEU A 71 8.04 1.78 14.56
N ALA A 72 8.82 1.96 13.50
CA ALA A 72 9.29 0.85 12.68
C ALA A 72 10.28 -0.05 13.43
N ALA A 73 11.16 0.52 14.25
CA ALA A 73 12.08 -0.23 15.11
C ALA A 73 11.34 -1.10 16.16
N CYS A 74 10.20 -0.62 16.64
CA CYS A 74 9.33 -1.36 17.56
C CYS A 74 8.32 -2.29 16.83
N ASN A 75 8.34 -2.37 15.49
CA ASN A 75 7.34 -3.05 14.68
C ASN A 75 5.90 -2.59 14.97
N ILE A 76 5.71 -1.31 15.28
CA ILE A 76 4.42 -0.70 15.59
C ILE A 76 3.88 -0.01 14.33
N ALA A 77 2.73 -0.45 13.84
CA ALA A 77 2.05 0.20 12.73
C ALA A 77 1.34 1.48 13.20
N ALA A 78 1.32 2.54 12.36
CA ALA A 78 0.59 3.77 12.68
C ALA A 78 -0.90 3.50 13.01
N ARG A 79 -1.54 2.56 12.30
CA ARG A 79 -2.93 2.14 12.56
C ARG A 79 -3.13 1.52 13.96
N ALA A 80 -2.11 0.89 14.53
CA ALA A 80 -2.20 0.39 15.90
C ALA A 80 -2.26 1.57 16.89
N ILE A 81 -1.40 2.58 16.69
CA ILE A 81 -1.44 3.83 17.47
C ILE A 81 -2.80 4.52 17.34
N GLU A 82 -3.31 4.65 16.12
CA GLU A 82 -4.62 5.28 15.86
C GLU A 82 -5.77 4.55 16.57
N ARG A 83 -5.76 3.22 16.53
CA ARG A 83 -6.78 2.38 17.18
C ARG A 83 -6.66 2.42 18.70
N ASP A 84 -5.46 2.18 19.23
CA ASP A 84 -5.24 1.94 20.65
C ASP A 84 -5.24 3.25 21.46
N LEU A 85 -4.84 4.36 20.84
CA LEU A 85 -4.83 5.69 21.46
C LEU A 85 -5.94 6.63 20.96
N SER A 86 -6.84 6.15 20.10
CA SER A 86 -7.95 6.94 19.52
C SER A 86 -7.47 8.22 18.79
N ILE A 87 -6.24 8.21 18.25
CA ILE A 87 -5.69 9.31 17.46
C ILE A 87 -6.09 9.10 16.00
N LYS A 88 -6.73 10.10 15.37
CA LYS A 88 -7.16 10.02 13.98
C LYS A 88 -6.12 10.62 13.03
N ASN A 89 -5.92 9.97 11.88
CA ASN A 89 -5.08 10.46 10.77
C ASN A 89 -3.62 10.75 11.18
N LEU A 90 -2.99 9.85 11.92
CA LEU A 90 -1.61 9.99 12.37
C LEU A 90 -0.65 9.97 11.18
N ASN A 91 -0.08 11.12 10.85
CA ASN A 91 0.99 11.20 9.87
C ASN A 91 2.36 11.03 10.55
N THR A 92 3.00 9.90 10.30
CA THR A 92 4.30 9.55 10.89
C THR A 92 5.50 10.02 10.07
N TYR A 93 5.29 10.76 8.97
CA TYR A 93 6.35 11.17 8.04
C TYR A 93 6.68 12.68 8.10
N GLY A 94 6.65 13.27 9.28
CA GLY A 94 7.16 14.62 9.50
C GLY A 94 6.11 15.69 9.74
N VAL A 95 4.88 15.32 10.05
CA VAL A 95 3.86 16.29 10.50
C VAL A 95 4.03 16.54 11.99
N LYS A 96 4.07 17.82 12.36
CA LYS A 96 4.18 18.25 13.76
C LYS A 96 2.99 17.76 14.57
N LEU A 97 3.27 17.08 15.68
CA LEU A 97 2.28 16.61 16.64
C LEU A 97 2.07 17.66 17.75
N HIS A 98 0.86 17.69 18.29
CA HIS A 98 0.62 18.42 19.54
C HIS A 98 1.32 17.73 20.71
N GLN A 99 1.74 18.52 21.71
CA GLN A 99 2.49 18.03 22.86
C GLN A 99 1.78 16.86 23.58
N ASP A 100 0.46 16.95 23.74
CA ASP A 100 -0.29 15.90 24.44
C ASP A 100 -0.39 14.61 23.63
N GLN A 101 -0.53 14.70 22.32
CA GLN A 101 -0.47 13.53 21.43
C GLN A 101 0.91 12.87 21.51
N ALA A 102 1.98 13.67 21.48
CA ALA A 102 3.34 13.16 21.57
C ALA A 102 3.61 12.49 22.92
N LYS A 103 3.10 13.02 24.03
CA LYS A 103 3.20 12.38 25.35
C LYS A 103 2.54 11.01 25.38
N VAL A 104 1.33 10.90 24.87
CA VAL A 104 0.57 9.63 24.83
C VAL A 104 1.29 8.62 23.93
N ILE A 105 1.73 9.05 22.74
CA ILE A 105 2.49 8.19 21.81
C ILE A 105 3.82 7.75 22.44
N ALA A 106 4.57 8.66 23.07
CA ALA A 106 5.84 8.35 23.72
C ALA A 106 5.65 7.36 24.88
N GLY A 107 4.62 7.52 25.71
CA GLY A 107 4.26 6.59 26.76
C GLY A 107 3.93 5.19 26.24
N TYR A 108 3.22 5.12 25.11
CA TYR A 108 2.88 3.86 24.45
C TYR A 108 4.11 3.17 23.83
N VAL A 109 4.98 3.93 23.17
CA VAL A 109 6.12 3.38 22.40
C VAL A 109 7.32 3.03 23.32
N LYS A 110 7.56 3.83 24.37
CA LYS A 110 8.74 3.72 25.24
C LYS A 110 9.00 2.30 25.76
N PRO A 111 8.01 1.52 26.20
CA PRO A 111 8.22 0.14 26.69
C PRO A 111 8.72 -0.83 25.63
N PHE A 112 8.50 -0.54 24.34
CA PHE A 112 8.91 -1.40 23.22
C PHE A 112 10.28 -1.03 22.66
N LEU A 113 10.84 0.12 23.06
CA LEU A 113 12.17 0.51 22.62
C LEU A 113 13.23 -0.36 23.30
N PRO A 114 14.23 -0.85 22.56
CA PRO A 114 15.36 -1.56 23.14
C PRO A 114 16.20 -0.63 24.03
N SER A 115 17.09 -1.17 24.85
CA SER A 115 17.94 -0.38 25.74
C SER A 115 18.78 0.64 24.97
N TYR A 116 19.26 0.26 23.79
CA TYR A 116 19.97 1.16 22.86
C TYR A 116 19.79 0.70 21.41
N VAL A 117 19.98 1.60 20.46
CA VAL A 117 19.98 1.33 19.00
C VAL A 117 21.02 2.19 18.31
N GLU A 118 21.69 1.64 17.33
CA GLU A 118 22.60 2.35 16.46
C GLU A 118 21.85 3.32 15.54
N ILE A 119 22.37 4.52 15.37
CA ILE A 119 21.82 5.53 14.46
C ILE A 119 21.72 5.00 13.02
N PRO A 120 22.78 4.36 12.44
CA PRO A 120 22.70 3.80 11.10
C PRO A 120 21.61 2.71 10.97
N THR A 121 21.34 1.94 12.03
CA THR A 121 20.29 0.92 12.02
C THR A 121 18.90 1.58 11.94
N LEU A 122 18.63 2.62 12.74
CA LEU A 122 17.35 3.33 12.68
C LEU A 122 17.12 4.02 11.32
N SER A 123 18.14 4.63 10.76
CA SER A 123 18.04 5.30 9.46
C SER A 123 17.78 4.32 8.31
N ARG A 124 18.41 3.13 8.36
CA ARG A 124 18.15 2.04 7.39
C ARG A 124 16.73 1.49 7.50
N ILE A 125 16.21 1.33 8.72
CA ILE A 125 14.81 0.91 8.96
C ILE A 125 13.86 1.96 8.36
N ASP A 126 14.10 3.27 8.58
CA ASP A 126 13.30 4.35 7.98
C ASP A 126 13.33 4.29 6.46
N LYS A 127 14.52 4.16 5.87
CA LYS A 127 14.71 4.03 4.42
C LYS A 127 13.89 2.89 3.83
N ILE A 128 13.97 1.69 4.42
CA ILE A 128 13.22 0.52 3.94
C ILE A 128 11.72 0.77 4.03
N THR A 129 11.24 1.33 5.15
CA THR A 129 9.81 1.63 5.32
C THR A 129 9.31 2.73 4.39
N PHE A 130 10.17 3.71 4.06
CA PHE A 130 9.86 4.75 3.08
C PHE A 130 9.71 4.16 1.67
N ILE A 131 10.65 3.31 1.23
CA ILE A 131 10.59 2.61 -0.06
C ILE A 131 9.29 1.80 -0.15
N ASP A 132 8.97 0.99 0.87
CA ASP A 132 7.75 0.18 0.90
C ASP A 132 6.48 1.04 0.82
N LYS A 133 6.44 2.17 1.52
CA LYS A 133 5.33 3.14 1.42
C LYS A 133 5.14 3.66 0.00
N GLU A 134 6.22 4.08 -0.66
CA GLU A 134 6.13 4.64 -2.01
C GLU A 134 5.71 3.58 -3.03
N ILE A 135 6.18 2.33 -2.90
CA ILE A 135 5.73 1.20 -3.72
C ILE A 135 4.23 0.98 -3.55
N ARG A 136 3.73 0.94 -2.30
CA ARG A 136 2.29 0.76 -2.02
C ARG A 136 1.44 1.93 -2.56
N LYS A 137 1.96 3.15 -2.46
CA LYS A 137 1.29 4.35 -2.99
C LYS A 137 1.10 4.27 -4.50
N ARG A 138 2.13 3.85 -5.24
CA ARG A 138 2.04 3.66 -6.69
C ARG A 138 1.03 2.58 -7.07
N LYS A 139 1.02 1.48 -6.33
CA LYS A 139 0.01 0.43 -6.51
C LYS A 139 -1.42 0.97 -6.39
N GLY A 140 -1.73 1.72 -5.35
CA GLY A 140 -3.04 2.33 -5.15
C GLY A 140 -3.41 3.33 -6.25
N GLN A 141 -2.42 4.07 -6.79
CA GLN A 141 -2.65 4.98 -7.93
C GLN A 141 -3.02 4.22 -9.20
N TRP A 142 -2.38 3.07 -9.48
CA TRP A 142 -2.71 2.24 -10.64
C TRP A 142 -4.13 1.67 -10.55
N GLU A 143 -4.53 1.13 -9.40
CA GLU A 143 -5.89 0.66 -9.13
C GLU A 143 -6.93 1.79 -9.34
N LYS A 144 -6.62 2.99 -8.85
CA LYS A 144 -7.47 4.17 -9.04
C LYS A 144 -7.62 4.56 -10.52
N LYS A 145 -6.52 4.55 -11.29
CA LYS A 145 -6.55 4.83 -12.74
C LYS A 145 -7.44 3.83 -13.49
N ILE A 146 -7.40 2.55 -13.11
CA ILE A 146 -8.27 1.53 -13.71
C ILE A 146 -9.73 1.83 -13.39
N LEU A 147 -10.09 2.14 -12.14
CA LEU A 147 -11.45 2.50 -11.77
C LEU A 147 -11.94 3.76 -12.50
N GLU A 148 -11.09 4.78 -12.65
CA GLU A 148 -11.39 5.98 -13.42
C GLU A 148 -11.62 5.66 -14.90
N SER A 149 -10.80 4.77 -15.50
CA SER A 149 -10.93 4.33 -16.88
C SER A 149 -12.22 3.52 -17.10
N LEU A 150 -12.58 2.60 -16.18
CA LEU A 150 -13.86 1.88 -16.20
C LEU A 150 -15.04 2.85 -16.21
N ASN A 151 -15.04 3.85 -15.35
CA ASN A 151 -16.10 4.85 -15.27
C ASN A 151 -16.15 5.80 -16.47
N ARG A 152 -15.04 5.99 -17.17
CA ARG A 152 -14.96 6.82 -18.39
C ARG A 152 -15.54 6.11 -19.60
N PHE A 153 -15.28 4.82 -19.77
CA PHE A 153 -15.65 4.07 -20.97
C PHE A 153 -16.89 3.20 -20.85
N SER A 154 -17.46 3.06 -19.66
CA SER A 154 -18.66 2.27 -19.41
C SER A 154 -19.90 3.12 -19.22
N SER A 155 -21.04 2.62 -19.67
CA SER A 155 -22.36 3.16 -19.31
C SER A 155 -22.73 2.89 -17.85
N LEU A 156 -22.04 1.94 -17.19
CA LEU A 156 -22.23 1.60 -15.78
C LEU A 156 -21.29 2.47 -14.91
N SER A 157 -21.70 2.70 -13.65
CA SER A 157 -20.88 3.37 -12.66
C SER A 157 -20.25 2.33 -11.73
N PHE A 158 -18.92 2.27 -11.72
CA PHE A 158 -18.16 1.33 -10.90
C PHE A 158 -17.65 1.99 -9.63
N HIS A 159 -17.71 1.23 -8.52
CA HIS A 159 -17.25 1.65 -7.20
C HIS A 159 -16.53 0.51 -6.51
N LYS A 160 -15.55 0.81 -5.68
CA LYS A 160 -14.97 -0.16 -4.75
C LYS A 160 -16.06 -0.63 -3.79
N ARG A 161 -16.18 -1.95 -3.61
CA ARG A 161 -17.28 -2.54 -2.87
C ARG A 161 -16.89 -3.82 -2.14
N TRP A 162 -17.46 -4.00 -0.96
CA TRP A 162 -17.41 -5.26 -0.21
C TRP A 162 -18.67 -6.06 -0.41
N PHE A 163 -18.54 -7.37 -0.41
CA PHE A 163 -19.67 -8.31 -0.26
C PHE A 163 -19.31 -9.40 0.73
N GLU A 164 -20.32 -10.06 1.25
CA GLU A 164 -20.16 -11.13 2.23
C GLU A 164 -20.85 -12.40 1.72
N THR A 165 -20.21 -13.53 1.88
CA THR A 165 -20.79 -14.83 1.61
C THR A 165 -20.19 -15.87 2.57
N LYS A 166 -21.05 -16.75 3.12
CA LYS A 166 -20.66 -17.80 4.07
C LYS A 166 -19.83 -17.27 5.27
N GLY A 167 -20.14 -16.06 5.76
CA GLY A 167 -19.44 -15.42 6.88
C GLY A 167 -18.07 -14.80 6.55
N GLU A 168 -17.64 -14.85 5.27
CA GLU A 168 -16.39 -14.24 4.80
C GLU A 168 -16.68 -12.96 4.03
N LYS A 169 -15.83 -11.93 4.24
CA LYS A 169 -15.91 -10.64 3.53
C LYS A 169 -14.89 -10.55 2.41
N PHE A 170 -15.36 -10.17 1.24
CA PHE A 170 -14.55 -10.01 0.03
C PHE A 170 -14.65 -8.58 -0.49
N GLU A 171 -13.54 -8.03 -0.92
CA GLU A 171 -13.45 -6.71 -1.54
C GLU A 171 -13.31 -6.86 -3.06
N LEU A 172 -14.15 -6.15 -3.81
CA LEU A 172 -14.01 -5.92 -5.24
C LEU A 172 -13.44 -4.53 -5.48
N ASP A 173 -12.41 -4.44 -6.31
CA ASP A 173 -11.77 -3.16 -6.63
C ASP A 173 -12.69 -2.27 -7.46
N ALA A 174 -13.56 -2.89 -8.28
CA ALA A 174 -14.64 -2.19 -8.97
C ALA A 174 -15.88 -3.09 -9.07
N ALA A 175 -17.05 -2.58 -8.70
CA ALA A 175 -18.32 -3.29 -8.81
C ALA A 175 -19.45 -2.34 -9.19
N ASN A 176 -20.45 -2.91 -9.86
CA ASN A 176 -21.71 -2.24 -10.18
C ASN A 176 -22.89 -3.18 -9.83
N PRO A 177 -23.98 -2.67 -9.25
CA PRO A 177 -24.16 -1.32 -8.69
C PRO A 177 -23.43 -1.13 -7.35
N ARG A 178 -23.44 0.09 -6.84
CA ARG A 178 -22.82 0.43 -5.54
C ARG A 178 -23.51 -0.29 -4.37
N ILE A 179 -24.81 -0.51 -4.45
CA ILE A 179 -25.67 -1.13 -3.43
C ILE A 179 -26.57 -2.15 -4.10
N GLY A 180 -27.00 -3.18 -3.38
CA GLY A 180 -27.91 -4.22 -3.88
C GLY A 180 -27.19 -5.39 -4.53
N VAL A 181 -27.83 -6.08 -5.47
CA VAL A 181 -27.25 -7.23 -6.17
C VAL A 181 -26.11 -6.79 -7.07
N ILE A 182 -24.97 -7.44 -6.98
CA ILE A 182 -23.82 -7.16 -7.88
C ILE A 182 -24.16 -7.74 -9.26
N ILE A 183 -24.09 -6.89 -10.28
CA ILE A 183 -24.24 -7.28 -11.69
C ILE A 183 -22.86 -7.57 -12.30
N VAL A 184 -21.88 -6.73 -11.98
CA VAL A 184 -20.49 -6.87 -12.47
C VAL A 184 -19.53 -6.62 -11.32
N GLY A 185 -18.56 -7.51 -11.15
CA GLY A 185 -17.41 -7.33 -10.26
C GLY A 185 -16.11 -7.43 -11.03
N ILE A 186 -15.14 -6.61 -10.66
CA ILE A 186 -13.81 -6.59 -11.26
C ILE A 186 -12.79 -6.60 -10.15
N ASP A 187 -11.83 -7.52 -10.26
CA ASP A 187 -10.65 -7.58 -9.39
C ASP A 187 -9.44 -7.01 -10.12
N VAL A 188 -8.61 -6.26 -9.40
CA VAL A 188 -7.42 -5.61 -9.95
C VAL A 188 -6.20 -6.15 -9.21
N LYS A 189 -5.32 -6.87 -9.92
CA LYS A 189 -4.17 -7.55 -9.31
C LYS A 189 -2.84 -7.14 -9.93
N ARG A 190 -1.89 -6.82 -9.07
CA ARG A 190 -0.47 -6.72 -9.48
C ARG A 190 0.27 -7.99 -9.09
N ILE A 191 0.88 -8.61 -10.09
CA ILE A 191 1.78 -9.75 -9.95
C ILE A 191 3.16 -9.26 -10.38
N GLU A 192 4.01 -8.95 -9.43
CA GLU A 192 5.33 -8.33 -9.70
C GLU A 192 6.46 -9.37 -9.77
N ALA A 193 6.23 -10.57 -9.26
CA ALA A 193 7.20 -11.64 -9.25
C ALA A 193 6.57 -12.98 -9.66
N ARG A 194 7.35 -13.80 -10.37
CA ARG A 194 6.93 -15.15 -10.82
C ARG A 194 6.44 -16.04 -9.68
N ARG A 195 7.08 -15.97 -8.52
CA ARG A 195 6.69 -16.75 -7.33
C ARG A 195 5.28 -16.47 -6.83
N ASP A 196 4.72 -15.31 -7.15
CA ASP A 196 3.41 -14.88 -6.64
C ASP A 196 2.26 -15.25 -7.60
N ILE A 197 2.56 -15.76 -8.80
CA ILE A 197 1.56 -16.09 -9.84
C ILE A 197 0.48 -17.03 -9.29
N HIS A 198 0.87 -18.16 -8.72
CA HIS A 198 -0.07 -19.16 -8.21
C HIS A 198 -1.04 -18.55 -7.20
N LYS A 199 -0.50 -17.95 -6.15
CA LYS A 199 -1.28 -17.33 -5.10
C LYS A 199 -2.25 -16.26 -5.63
N ARG A 200 -1.77 -15.40 -6.54
CA ARG A 200 -2.59 -14.29 -7.06
C ARG A 200 -3.66 -14.76 -8.02
N CYS A 201 -3.39 -15.77 -8.84
CA CYS A 201 -4.41 -16.39 -9.69
C CYS A 201 -5.48 -17.07 -8.85
N ASP A 202 -5.08 -17.85 -7.84
CA ASP A 202 -6.02 -18.54 -6.94
C ASP A 202 -6.92 -17.54 -6.18
N GLU A 203 -6.37 -16.39 -5.75
CA GLU A 203 -7.15 -15.31 -5.13
C GLU A 203 -8.24 -14.78 -6.08
N ILE A 204 -7.93 -14.59 -7.37
CA ILE A 204 -8.89 -14.11 -8.38
C ILE A 204 -10.00 -15.14 -8.60
N VAL A 205 -9.63 -16.40 -8.88
CA VAL A 205 -10.58 -17.50 -9.16
C VAL A 205 -11.49 -17.74 -7.96
N ASN A 206 -10.93 -17.80 -6.75
CA ASN A 206 -11.73 -17.95 -5.52
C ASN A 206 -12.70 -16.78 -5.32
N LYS A 207 -12.27 -15.56 -5.56
CA LYS A 207 -13.14 -14.38 -5.44
C LYS A 207 -14.27 -14.40 -6.46
N ALA A 208 -13.98 -14.82 -7.71
CA ALA A 208 -15.00 -14.99 -8.75
C ALA A 208 -16.06 -16.03 -8.34
N ALA A 209 -15.63 -17.20 -7.90
CA ALA A 209 -16.54 -18.27 -7.42
C ALA A 209 -17.40 -17.81 -6.24
N LYS A 210 -16.82 -17.09 -5.28
CA LYS A 210 -17.54 -16.52 -4.13
C LYS A 210 -18.57 -15.46 -4.57
N GLN A 211 -18.22 -14.60 -5.55
CA GLN A 211 -19.17 -13.63 -6.10
C GLN A 211 -20.32 -14.32 -6.80
N LYS A 212 -20.06 -15.31 -7.67
CA LYS A 212 -21.10 -16.09 -8.36
C LYS A 212 -22.02 -16.81 -7.38
N SER A 213 -21.46 -17.39 -6.32
CA SER A 213 -22.25 -18.03 -5.27
C SER A 213 -23.17 -17.05 -4.55
N ALA A 214 -22.71 -15.82 -4.29
CA ALA A 214 -23.50 -14.79 -3.62
C ALA A 214 -24.50 -14.09 -4.56
N PHE A 215 -24.13 -13.94 -5.84
CA PHE A 215 -24.89 -13.23 -6.87
C PHE A 215 -24.94 -14.04 -8.16
N PRO A 216 -25.78 -15.07 -8.25
CA PRO A 216 -25.95 -15.86 -9.48
C PRO A 216 -26.28 -14.96 -10.67
N GLY A 217 -25.62 -15.17 -11.81
CA GLY A 217 -25.79 -14.35 -13.01
C GLY A 217 -24.95 -13.06 -13.04
N SER A 218 -24.23 -12.71 -11.96
CA SER A 218 -23.26 -11.62 -12.02
C SER A 218 -22.10 -11.98 -12.94
N LYS A 219 -21.46 -10.98 -13.54
CA LYS A 219 -20.23 -11.13 -14.35
C LYS A 219 -19.02 -10.77 -13.52
N PHE A 220 -17.91 -11.50 -13.75
CA PHE A 220 -16.66 -11.24 -13.06
C PHE A 220 -15.50 -11.11 -14.06
N GLY A 221 -14.72 -10.06 -13.90
CA GLY A 221 -13.52 -9.83 -14.70
C GLY A 221 -12.30 -9.50 -13.88
N ALA A 222 -11.13 -9.63 -14.48
CA ALA A 222 -9.86 -9.26 -13.83
C ALA A 222 -8.99 -8.39 -14.72
N VAL A 223 -8.38 -7.36 -14.11
CA VAL A 223 -7.30 -6.56 -14.71
C VAL A 223 -6.00 -6.92 -14.00
N VAL A 224 -5.04 -7.44 -14.74
CA VAL A 224 -3.78 -7.95 -14.20
C VAL A 224 -2.60 -7.12 -14.70
N TYR A 225 -1.76 -6.65 -13.79
CA TYR A 225 -0.40 -6.21 -14.10
C TYR A 225 0.56 -7.41 -13.95
N TYR A 226 1.31 -7.69 -15.00
CA TYR A 226 2.39 -8.66 -14.97
C TYR A 226 3.49 -8.25 -15.96
N PRO A 227 4.75 -8.04 -15.50
CA PRO A 227 5.79 -7.43 -16.33
C PRO A 227 6.38 -8.37 -17.40
N PHE A 228 6.14 -9.68 -17.32
CA PHE A 228 6.69 -10.68 -18.26
C PHE A 228 5.62 -11.01 -19.32
N ILE A 229 5.66 -10.29 -20.44
CA ILE A 229 4.62 -10.36 -21.49
C ILE A 229 4.52 -11.77 -22.10
N GLU A 230 5.65 -12.43 -22.28
CA GLU A 230 5.74 -13.78 -22.83
C GLU A 230 5.00 -14.85 -22.00
N GLU A 231 4.74 -14.57 -20.73
CA GLU A 231 4.04 -15.47 -19.82
C GLU A 231 2.56 -15.12 -19.62
N HIS A 232 2.03 -14.06 -20.28
CA HIS A 232 0.62 -13.67 -20.12
C HIS A 232 -0.34 -14.81 -20.48
N ILE A 233 -0.03 -15.61 -21.49
CA ILE A 233 -0.84 -16.77 -21.87
C ILE A 233 -0.95 -17.81 -20.74
N ASN A 234 0.12 -18.01 -19.98
CA ASN A 234 0.15 -18.95 -18.86
C ASN A 234 -0.76 -18.47 -17.75
N ILE A 235 -0.78 -17.16 -17.47
CA ILE A 235 -1.66 -16.55 -16.47
C ILE A 235 -3.11 -16.62 -16.95
N GLN A 236 -3.39 -16.31 -18.21
CA GLN A 236 -4.74 -16.45 -18.77
C GLN A 236 -5.26 -17.88 -18.65
N ASN A 237 -4.44 -18.88 -18.96
CA ASN A 237 -4.83 -20.29 -18.83
C ASN A 237 -5.13 -20.69 -17.39
N ARG A 238 -4.39 -20.16 -16.41
CA ARG A 238 -4.65 -20.38 -14.98
C ARG A 238 -5.92 -19.71 -14.47
N LEU A 239 -6.28 -18.58 -15.06
CA LEU A 239 -7.47 -17.83 -14.70
C LEU A 239 -8.72 -18.30 -15.45
N ARG A 240 -8.59 -19.30 -16.35
CA ARG A 240 -9.75 -19.93 -17.01
C ARG A 240 -10.60 -20.65 -15.97
N SER A 241 -11.80 -20.17 -15.79
CA SER A 241 -12.80 -20.68 -14.88
C SER A 241 -14.18 -20.29 -15.41
N GLU A 242 -15.19 -21.09 -15.14
CA GLU A 242 -16.58 -20.77 -15.48
C GLU A 242 -17.07 -19.48 -14.79
N ASP A 243 -16.39 -19.09 -13.71
CA ASP A 243 -16.74 -17.93 -12.91
C ASP A 243 -16.00 -16.65 -13.35
N VAL A 244 -15.02 -16.75 -14.27
CA VAL A 244 -14.22 -15.60 -14.75
C VAL A 244 -14.49 -15.39 -16.24
N GLU A 245 -15.30 -14.38 -16.57
CA GLU A 245 -15.68 -14.09 -17.96
C GLU A 245 -14.58 -13.38 -18.76
N GLY A 246 -13.70 -12.64 -18.11
CA GLY A 246 -12.67 -11.88 -18.81
C GLY A 246 -11.43 -11.58 -18.00
N VAL A 247 -10.27 -11.75 -18.61
CA VAL A 247 -8.96 -11.38 -18.04
C VAL A 247 -8.22 -10.52 -19.05
N VAL A 248 -7.77 -9.35 -18.61
CA VAL A 248 -6.98 -8.43 -19.44
C VAL A 248 -5.71 -8.03 -18.71
N PHE A 249 -4.67 -7.67 -19.48
CA PHE A 249 -3.42 -7.18 -18.94
C PHE A 249 -3.27 -5.70 -19.20
N ALA A 250 -2.84 -4.97 -18.17
CA ALA A 250 -2.55 -3.54 -18.29
C ALA A 250 -1.18 -3.22 -17.67
N SER A 251 -0.38 -2.44 -18.38
CA SER A 251 0.80 -1.80 -17.82
C SER A 251 0.40 -0.59 -16.96
N GLU A 252 1.39 0.19 -16.50
CA GLU A 252 1.13 1.42 -15.75
C GLU A 252 0.80 2.63 -16.65
N MET A 253 0.97 2.50 -17.96
CA MET A 253 0.70 3.55 -18.95
C MET A 253 -0.81 3.71 -19.15
N ASN A 254 -1.26 4.96 -19.26
CA ASN A 254 -2.68 5.27 -19.39
C ASN A 254 -3.30 4.62 -20.65
N GLU A 255 -2.57 4.62 -21.77
CA GLU A 255 -3.02 4.03 -23.04
C GLU A 255 -3.23 2.51 -22.89
N SER A 256 -2.33 1.83 -22.17
CA SER A 256 -2.44 0.39 -21.88
C SER A 256 -3.64 0.10 -20.98
N ILE A 257 -3.86 0.92 -19.94
CA ILE A 257 -5.01 0.80 -19.04
C ILE A 257 -6.31 1.00 -19.83
N ASP A 258 -6.39 2.05 -20.64
CA ASP A 258 -7.58 2.37 -21.41
C ASP A 258 -7.91 1.29 -22.45
N SER A 259 -6.89 0.75 -23.12
CA SER A 259 -7.05 -0.36 -24.07
C SER A 259 -7.53 -1.63 -23.36
N ALA A 260 -6.90 -2.01 -22.25
CA ALA A 260 -7.28 -3.18 -21.47
C ALA A 260 -8.72 -3.06 -20.92
N VAL A 261 -9.07 -1.89 -20.39
CA VAL A 261 -10.42 -1.64 -19.86
C VAL A 261 -11.47 -1.75 -20.97
N ARG A 262 -11.25 -1.17 -22.15
CA ARG A 262 -12.18 -1.28 -23.27
C ARG A 262 -12.37 -2.73 -23.73
N MET A 263 -11.27 -3.52 -23.76
CA MET A 263 -11.33 -4.94 -24.07
C MET A 263 -12.14 -5.69 -23.03
N LEU A 264 -11.90 -5.45 -21.74
CA LEU A 264 -12.64 -6.11 -20.65
C LEU A 264 -14.13 -5.79 -20.70
N LEU A 265 -14.50 -4.51 -20.87
CA LEU A 265 -15.90 -4.11 -20.99
C LEU A 265 -16.59 -4.80 -22.17
N SER A 266 -15.92 -4.91 -23.33
CA SER A 266 -16.43 -5.64 -24.50
C SER A 266 -16.62 -7.13 -24.19
N THR A 267 -15.64 -7.78 -23.54
CA THR A 267 -15.73 -9.20 -23.15
C THR A 267 -16.89 -9.44 -22.18
N LEU A 268 -17.10 -8.52 -21.24
CA LEU A 268 -18.21 -8.59 -20.30
C LEU A 268 -19.57 -8.19 -20.91
N GLY A 269 -19.61 -7.78 -22.18
CA GLY A 269 -20.83 -7.32 -22.87
C GLY A 269 -21.43 -6.07 -22.23
N ILE A 270 -20.58 -5.16 -21.76
CA ILE A 270 -20.99 -3.90 -21.14
C ILE A 270 -20.97 -2.80 -22.24
N SER A 271 -22.07 -2.07 -22.35
CA SER A 271 -22.20 -0.98 -23.32
C SER A 271 -21.20 0.13 -23.04
N LYS A 272 -20.65 0.71 -24.10
CA LYS A 272 -19.83 1.91 -24.06
C LYS A 272 -20.70 3.14 -23.76
N LYS A 273 -20.08 4.13 -23.12
CA LYS A 273 -20.65 5.48 -23.03
C LYS A 273 -20.68 6.13 -24.40
#